data_e59e3a4a1d9aad37e76bc39973c421a0
#
_entry.id   e59e3a4a1d9aad37e76bc39973c421a0
#
_cell.length_a   1.000
_cell.length_b   1.000
_cell.length_c   1.000
_cell.angle_alpha   90.00
_cell.angle_beta   90.00
_cell.angle_gamma   90.00
#
_symmetry.space_group_name_H-M   'P 1'
#
loop_
_entity.id
_entity.type
_entity.pdbx_description
1 polymer ?
#
loop_
_entity_poly.entity_id
_entity_poly.type
_entity_poly.pdbx_seq_one_letter_code
_entity_poly.pdbx_strand_id
1 'polypeptide(L)'
;AFDPTLVADGYSQIDVDRATGTITRQRDDLILDLGGIGKGYALDRAAEILRELGHSRALLDFGGQLLALDPPPGESSWLVGIHDPRVKGNGANSLLRSIPLVGSSLATSATYEKGDHIIDPHQGQAAVVALSTTVLIPDATRADAFSTALAVLGPDHADPLLDRVSGAGALILVAGEKSARGYGKLKP
;
A
#
# COMPACT_ATOMS: atom_id res chain seq x y z
N ALA A 1 10.91 10.09 -21.40
CA ALA A 1 10.19 11.09 -20.63
C ALA A 1 8.75 10.61 -20.44
N PHE A 2 8.20 10.79 -19.26
CA PHE A 2 6.80 10.45 -18.95
C PHE A 2 5.87 11.39 -19.74
N ASP A 3 4.88 10.82 -20.43
CA ASP A 3 3.87 11.58 -21.15
C ASP A 3 2.53 11.50 -20.41
N PRO A 4 2.09 12.59 -19.75
CA PRO A 4 0.86 12.57 -18.96
C PRO A 4 -0.42 12.33 -19.79
N THR A 5 -0.39 12.61 -21.10
CA THR A 5 -1.54 12.36 -21.99
C THR A 5 -1.79 10.86 -22.17
N LEU A 6 -0.77 10.01 -21.95
CA LEU A 6 -0.89 8.55 -22.03
C LEU A 6 -1.53 7.93 -20.79
N VAL A 7 -1.58 8.64 -19.66
CA VAL A 7 -2.07 8.09 -18.38
C VAL A 7 -3.55 8.35 -18.18
N ALA A 8 -4.08 9.49 -18.65
CA ALA A 8 -5.46 9.89 -18.40
C ALA A 8 -6.49 8.86 -18.88
N ASP A 9 -6.19 8.13 -19.96
CA ASP A 9 -7.06 7.11 -20.55
C ASP A 9 -6.49 5.70 -20.50
N GLY A 10 -5.35 5.48 -19.82
CA GLY A 10 -4.60 4.23 -19.87
C GLY A 10 -5.42 2.99 -19.53
N TYR A 11 -6.22 3.04 -18.46
CA TYR A 11 -7.05 1.91 -18.05
C TYR A 11 -8.19 1.59 -19.03
N SER A 12 -8.80 2.61 -19.64
CA SER A 12 -9.87 2.43 -20.64
C SER A 12 -9.39 1.79 -21.94
N GLN A 13 -8.08 1.76 -22.16
CA GLN A 13 -7.43 1.15 -23.33
C GLN A 13 -7.02 -0.33 -23.07
N ILE A 14 -7.48 -0.92 -21.98
CA ILE A 14 -7.19 -2.31 -21.61
C ILE A 14 -8.49 -3.08 -21.49
N ASP A 15 -8.62 -4.14 -22.27
CA ASP A 15 -9.70 -5.11 -22.14
C ASP A 15 -9.20 -6.35 -21.37
N VAL A 16 -9.94 -6.75 -20.34
CA VAL A 16 -9.64 -7.93 -19.54
C VAL A 16 -10.74 -8.97 -19.74
N ASP A 17 -10.44 -10.00 -20.49
CA ASP A 17 -11.33 -11.16 -20.60
C ASP A 17 -10.97 -12.17 -19.48
N ARG A 18 -11.80 -12.22 -18.47
CA ARG A 18 -11.61 -13.12 -17.33
C ARG A 18 -11.91 -14.58 -17.66
N ALA A 19 -12.69 -14.86 -18.69
CA ALA A 19 -13.04 -16.22 -19.07
C ALA A 19 -11.86 -16.92 -19.78
N THR A 20 -11.13 -16.18 -20.60
CA THR A 20 -9.94 -16.68 -21.30
C THR A 20 -8.62 -16.34 -20.60
N GLY A 21 -8.65 -15.47 -19.58
CA GLY A 21 -7.44 -14.96 -18.92
C GLY A 21 -6.59 -14.06 -19.82
N THR A 22 -7.22 -13.43 -20.81
CA THR A 22 -6.53 -12.61 -21.81
C THR A 22 -6.62 -11.13 -21.46
N ILE A 23 -5.50 -10.41 -21.61
CA ILE A 23 -5.43 -8.96 -21.53
C ILE A 23 -5.08 -8.42 -22.92
N THR A 24 -5.95 -7.57 -23.46
CA THR A 24 -5.75 -6.91 -24.76
C THR A 24 -5.52 -5.43 -24.56
N ARG A 25 -4.46 -4.92 -25.16
CA ARG A 25 -4.18 -3.48 -25.23
C ARG A 25 -4.74 -2.93 -26.52
N GLN A 26 -5.45 -1.81 -26.46
CA GLN A 26 -5.98 -1.13 -27.66
C GLN A 26 -4.91 -0.29 -28.37
N ARG A 27 -3.74 -0.10 -27.74
CA ARG A 27 -2.59 0.65 -28.27
C ARG A 27 -1.31 -0.13 -28.00
N ASP A 28 -0.40 -0.18 -28.98
CA ASP A 28 0.87 -0.91 -28.88
C ASP A 28 1.87 -0.27 -27.92
N ASP A 29 1.80 1.06 -27.72
CA ASP A 29 2.67 1.83 -26.84
C ASP A 29 2.26 1.83 -25.37
N LEU A 30 1.14 1.18 -25.00
CA LEU A 30 0.68 1.08 -23.63
C LEU A 30 1.56 0.14 -22.82
N ILE A 31 2.10 0.64 -21.73
CA ILE A 31 2.91 -0.08 -20.75
C ILE A 31 2.10 -0.24 -19.47
N LEU A 32 2.02 -1.48 -18.97
CA LEU A 32 1.43 -1.79 -17.67
C LEU A 32 2.53 -1.86 -16.61
N ASP A 33 2.45 -1.01 -15.60
CA ASP A 33 3.30 -1.06 -14.43
C ASP A 33 2.50 -1.60 -13.22
N LEU A 34 2.95 -2.70 -12.63
CA LEU A 34 2.33 -3.33 -11.48
C LEU A 34 2.99 -2.92 -10.15
N GLY A 35 3.84 -1.91 -10.14
CA GLY A 35 4.59 -1.45 -8.97
C GLY A 35 3.72 -1.08 -7.76
N GLY A 36 2.50 -0.61 -7.99
CA GLY A 36 1.55 -0.24 -6.95
C GLY A 36 0.66 -1.37 -6.42
N ILE A 37 0.78 -2.62 -6.94
CA ILE A 37 -0.04 -3.75 -6.45
C ILE A 37 0.72 -5.08 -6.38
N GLY A 38 1.91 -5.14 -7.00
CA GLY A 38 2.61 -6.41 -7.21
C GLY A 38 3.13 -7.05 -5.93
N LYS A 39 3.58 -6.24 -4.97
CA LYS A 39 4.04 -6.73 -3.67
C LYS A 39 2.89 -7.33 -2.87
N GLY A 40 1.77 -6.61 -2.83
CA GLY A 40 0.56 -7.06 -2.14
C GLY A 40 0.03 -8.37 -2.72
N TYR A 41 -0.04 -8.47 -4.04
CA TYR A 41 -0.46 -9.71 -4.71
C TYR A 41 0.46 -10.90 -4.38
N ALA A 42 1.78 -10.68 -4.38
CA ALA A 42 2.73 -11.72 -4.03
C ALA A 42 2.56 -12.20 -2.57
N LEU A 43 2.30 -11.28 -1.64
CA LEU A 43 2.02 -11.60 -0.24
C LEU A 43 0.73 -12.39 -0.06
N ASP A 44 -0.36 -12.01 -0.74
CA ASP A 44 -1.63 -12.74 -0.70
C ASP A 44 -1.45 -14.17 -1.23
N ARG A 45 -0.76 -14.35 -2.34
CA ARG A 45 -0.45 -15.67 -2.92
C ARG A 45 0.43 -16.50 -2.00
N ALA A 46 1.46 -15.91 -1.38
CA ALA A 46 2.32 -16.61 -0.42
C ALA A 46 1.53 -17.05 0.82
N ALA A 47 0.62 -16.21 1.31
CA ALA A 47 -0.23 -16.55 2.45
C ALA A 47 -1.21 -17.69 2.13
N GLU A 48 -1.77 -17.74 0.93
CA GLU A 48 -2.61 -18.86 0.46
C GLU A 48 -1.82 -20.17 0.47
N ILE A 49 -0.62 -20.19 -0.13
CA ILE A 49 0.25 -21.37 -0.17
C ILE A 49 0.60 -21.86 1.25
N LEU A 50 0.95 -20.92 2.15
CA LEU A 50 1.26 -21.29 3.54
C LEU A 50 0.05 -21.95 4.23
N ARG A 51 -1.15 -21.42 4.03
CA ARG A 51 -2.38 -22.02 4.60
C ARG A 51 -2.66 -23.41 4.02
N GLU A 52 -2.48 -23.59 2.72
CA GLU A 52 -2.61 -24.91 2.04
C GLU A 52 -1.61 -25.93 2.61
N LEU A 53 -0.41 -25.50 2.96
CA LEU A 53 0.62 -26.32 3.60
C LEU A 53 0.40 -26.53 5.13
N GLY A 54 -0.68 -26.02 5.70
CA GLY A 54 -1.02 -26.14 7.11
C GLY A 54 -0.32 -25.12 8.03
N HIS A 55 0.32 -24.09 7.47
CA HIS A 55 0.96 -23.02 8.24
C HIS A 55 0.00 -21.83 8.40
N SER A 56 -0.59 -21.71 9.59
CA SER A 56 -1.51 -20.59 9.88
C SER A 56 -0.81 -19.40 10.54
N ARG A 57 0.39 -19.56 11.10
CA ARG A 57 1.11 -18.54 11.86
C ARG A 57 2.33 -18.07 11.09
N ALA A 58 2.30 -16.81 10.63
CA ALA A 58 3.42 -16.19 9.94
C ALA A 58 3.28 -14.67 9.94
N LEU A 59 4.42 -13.99 9.91
CA LEU A 59 4.54 -12.60 9.46
C LEU A 59 5.37 -12.62 8.17
N LEU A 60 4.77 -12.23 7.09
CA LEU A 60 5.39 -12.13 5.77
C LEU A 60 5.86 -10.70 5.54
N ASP A 61 7.07 -10.54 5.05
CA ASP A 61 7.65 -9.25 4.63
C ASP A 61 8.11 -9.35 3.18
N PHE A 62 7.61 -8.45 2.36
CA PHE A 62 8.10 -8.29 0.99
C PHE A 62 8.35 -6.81 0.70
N GLY A 63 9.64 -6.44 0.78
CA GLY A 63 10.09 -5.08 0.51
C GLY A 63 9.44 -4.03 1.41
N GLY A 64 9.27 -4.33 2.70
CA GLY A 64 8.68 -3.46 3.71
C GLY A 64 7.16 -3.45 3.77
N GLN A 65 6.48 -4.14 2.85
CA GLN A 65 5.06 -4.45 3.02
C GLN A 65 4.91 -5.72 3.85
N LEU A 66 4.06 -5.68 4.88
CA LEU A 66 3.84 -6.78 5.80
C LEU A 66 2.46 -7.40 5.61
N LEU A 67 2.38 -8.72 5.75
CA LEU A 67 1.11 -9.45 5.89
C LEU A 67 1.22 -10.38 7.09
N ALA A 68 0.38 -10.16 8.09
CA ALA A 68 0.29 -11.01 9.26
C ALA A 68 -0.83 -12.04 9.11
N LEU A 69 -0.51 -13.30 9.31
CA LEU A 69 -1.44 -14.37 9.57
C LEU A 69 -1.75 -14.45 11.08
N ASP A 70 -2.04 -15.63 11.62
CA ASP A 70 -2.19 -15.82 13.06
C ASP A 70 -0.91 -15.40 13.80
N PRO A 71 -1.02 -14.87 15.02
CA PRO A 71 0.13 -14.44 15.82
C PRO A 71 0.96 -15.62 16.35
N PRO A 72 2.15 -15.35 16.90
CA PRO A 72 2.96 -16.37 17.57
C PRO A 72 2.20 -17.02 18.73
N PRO A 73 2.56 -18.25 19.12
CA PRO A 73 1.97 -18.89 20.28
C PRO A 73 2.10 -18.06 21.56
N GLY A 74 0.99 -17.83 22.24
CA GLY A 74 0.95 -17.03 23.46
C GLY A 74 0.77 -15.52 23.25
N GLU A 75 0.86 -15.05 22.01
CA GLU A 75 0.67 -13.64 21.67
C GLU A 75 -0.70 -13.41 21.01
N SER A 76 -1.23 -12.19 21.11
CA SER A 76 -2.49 -11.80 20.48
C SER A 76 -2.30 -11.14 19.11
N SER A 77 -1.09 -10.71 18.77
CA SER A 77 -0.76 -10.00 17.54
C SER A 77 0.74 -9.99 17.29
N TRP A 78 1.14 -9.64 16.06
CA TRP A 78 2.48 -9.19 15.74
C TRP A 78 2.57 -7.69 16.02
N LEU A 79 3.55 -7.25 16.81
CA LEU A 79 3.77 -5.82 17.01
C LEU A 79 4.71 -5.29 15.94
N VAL A 80 4.22 -4.42 15.06
CA VAL A 80 4.97 -3.85 13.94
C VAL A 80 5.10 -2.34 14.08
N GLY A 81 6.26 -1.79 13.67
CA GLY A 81 6.54 -0.36 13.71
C GLY A 81 6.33 0.30 12.36
N ILE A 82 5.70 1.47 12.34
CA ILE A 82 5.66 2.37 11.18
C ILE A 82 6.80 3.36 11.34
N HIS A 83 7.72 3.36 10.38
CA HIS A 83 8.90 4.24 10.41
C HIS A 83 8.53 5.71 10.14
N ASP A 84 9.19 6.62 10.86
CA ASP A 84 9.13 8.05 10.58
C ASP A 84 10.21 8.42 9.55
N PRO A 85 9.82 8.80 8.32
CA PRO A 85 10.77 9.10 7.27
C PRO A 85 11.69 10.30 7.55
N ARG A 86 11.34 11.12 8.53
CA ARG A 86 12.11 12.30 8.90
C ARG A 86 13.28 11.96 9.83
N VAL A 87 13.27 10.76 10.42
CA VAL A 87 14.28 10.32 11.40
C VAL A 87 15.18 9.28 10.76
N LYS A 88 16.49 9.52 10.76
CA LYS A 88 17.48 8.55 10.29
C LYS A 88 17.70 7.46 11.34
N GLY A 89 17.79 6.21 10.90
CA GLY A 89 18.07 5.05 11.74
C GLY A 89 16.81 4.23 12.06
N ASN A 90 17.00 3.09 12.74
CA ASN A 90 15.96 2.07 12.99
C ASN A 90 15.67 1.88 14.50
N GLY A 91 15.87 2.88 15.32
CA GLY A 91 15.61 2.82 16.77
C GLY A 91 14.13 3.11 17.11
N ALA A 92 13.75 2.89 18.37
CA ALA A 92 12.40 3.19 18.85
C ALA A 92 11.97 4.66 18.61
N ASN A 93 12.94 5.58 18.61
CA ASN A 93 12.71 7.01 18.35
C ASN A 93 12.47 7.34 16.87
N SER A 94 12.61 6.36 15.97
CA SER A 94 12.35 6.49 14.53
C SER A 94 10.98 5.97 14.12
N LEU A 95 10.08 5.69 15.07
CA LEU A 95 8.75 5.19 14.80
C LEU A 95 7.71 6.32 14.91
N LEU A 96 6.85 6.40 13.89
CA LEU A 96 5.62 7.18 13.95
C LEU A 96 4.61 6.53 14.90
N ARG A 97 4.50 5.20 14.82
CA ARG A 97 3.53 4.41 15.59
C ARG A 97 3.90 2.93 15.58
N SER A 98 3.57 2.22 16.67
CA SER A 98 3.54 0.76 16.70
C SER A 98 2.10 0.27 16.57
N ILE A 99 1.87 -0.78 15.78
CA ILE A 99 0.54 -1.32 15.47
C ILE A 99 0.51 -2.81 15.77
N PRO A 100 -0.48 -3.31 16.53
CA PRO A 100 -0.76 -4.73 16.61
C PRO A 100 -1.35 -5.20 15.27
N LEU A 101 -0.68 -6.15 14.61
CA LEU A 101 -1.06 -6.67 13.30
C LEU A 101 -1.47 -8.14 13.42
N VAL A 102 -2.66 -8.47 12.94
CA VAL A 102 -3.19 -9.83 12.85
C VAL A 102 -4.20 -9.94 11.73
N GLY A 103 -4.13 -10.97 10.90
CA GLY A 103 -5.05 -11.22 9.79
C GLY A 103 -5.16 -10.02 8.84
N SER A 104 -4.10 -9.23 8.71
CA SER A 104 -4.13 -7.97 7.95
C SER A 104 -2.76 -7.66 7.37
N SER A 105 -2.76 -6.85 6.32
CA SER A 105 -1.56 -6.31 5.69
C SER A 105 -1.36 -4.85 6.06
N LEU A 106 -0.10 -4.45 6.14
CA LEU A 106 0.36 -3.09 6.33
C LEU A 106 1.26 -2.72 5.15
N ALA A 107 0.80 -1.84 4.28
CA ALA A 107 1.54 -1.34 3.12
C ALA A 107 1.91 0.11 3.31
N THR A 108 3.14 0.48 2.98
CA THR A 108 3.61 1.87 3.04
C THR A 108 4.13 2.30 1.68
N SER A 109 3.57 3.39 1.16
CA SER A 109 4.08 4.13 0.01
C SER A 109 4.72 5.42 0.50
N ALA A 110 5.96 5.66 0.08
CA ALA A 110 6.74 6.81 0.53
C ALA A 110 7.52 7.41 -0.63
N THR A 111 7.51 8.73 -0.71
CA THR A 111 8.20 9.46 -1.78
C THR A 111 9.71 9.58 -1.55
N TYR A 112 10.16 9.39 -0.30
CA TYR A 112 11.56 9.57 0.09
C TYR A 112 12.48 8.37 -0.21
N GLU A 113 11.93 7.14 -0.37
CA GLU A 113 12.76 5.93 -0.50
C GLU A 113 13.35 5.75 -1.91
N LYS A 114 12.55 6.05 -2.93
CA LYS A 114 12.92 5.81 -4.34
C LYS A 114 12.83 7.07 -5.22
N GLY A 115 12.75 8.25 -4.61
CA GLY A 115 12.58 9.51 -5.35
C GLY A 115 11.20 9.61 -6.02
N ASP A 116 11.14 10.28 -7.16
CA ASP A 116 9.91 10.68 -7.86
C ASP A 116 9.24 9.54 -8.66
N HIS A 117 9.12 8.33 -8.05
CA HIS A 117 8.59 7.15 -8.73
C HIS A 117 7.05 7.03 -8.66
N ILE A 118 6.41 7.72 -7.72
CA ILE A 118 4.94 7.79 -7.64
C ILE A 118 4.49 9.01 -8.44
N ILE A 119 3.77 8.77 -9.52
CA ILE A 119 3.34 9.83 -10.43
C ILE A 119 1.86 10.14 -10.20
N ASP A 120 1.53 11.43 -10.08
CA ASP A 120 0.16 11.90 -10.15
C ASP A 120 -0.31 11.84 -11.62
N PRO A 121 -1.26 10.96 -11.97
CA PRO A 121 -1.71 10.82 -13.34
C PRO A 121 -2.41 12.06 -13.90
N HIS A 122 -2.97 12.91 -13.05
CA HIS A 122 -3.65 14.14 -13.50
C HIS A 122 -2.68 15.26 -13.84
N GLN A 123 -1.53 15.30 -13.16
CA GLN A 123 -0.52 16.33 -13.35
C GLN A 123 0.67 15.87 -14.19
N GLY A 124 0.86 14.56 -14.34
CA GLY A 124 2.01 13.99 -15.02
C GLY A 124 3.35 14.25 -14.30
N GLN A 125 3.29 14.52 -13.01
CA GLN A 125 4.44 14.86 -12.17
C GLN A 125 4.50 13.95 -10.96
N ALA A 126 5.64 13.95 -10.26
CA ALA A 126 5.78 13.23 -9.02
C ALA A 126 4.76 13.69 -7.98
N ALA A 127 4.14 12.75 -7.29
CA ALA A 127 3.23 13.03 -6.19
C ALA A 127 4.02 13.61 -5.00
N VAL A 128 3.62 14.78 -4.53
CA VAL A 128 4.30 15.51 -3.44
C VAL A 128 3.41 15.73 -2.21
N VAL A 129 2.18 15.20 -2.22
CA VAL A 129 1.19 15.48 -1.18
C VAL A 129 1.56 14.81 0.14
N ALA A 130 1.97 13.55 0.10
CA ALA A 130 2.31 12.81 1.31
C ALA A 130 3.79 12.38 1.31
N LEU A 131 4.48 12.57 2.44
CA LEU A 131 5.81 12.00 2.66
C LEU A 131 5.74 10.49 2.84
N SER A 132 4.72 10.01 3.53
CA SER A 132 4.49 8.58 3.81
C SER A 132 3.01 8.33 3.98
N THR A 133 2.53 7.27 3.35
CA THR A 133 1.15 6.78 3.47
C THR A 133 1.18 5.30 3.80
N THR A 134 0.80 4.97 5.02
CA THR A 134 0.67 3.59 5.49
C THR A 134 -0.79 3.21 5.53
N VAL A 135 -1.15 2.07 4.93
CA VAL A 135 -2.52 1.56 4.86
C VAL A 135 -2.59 0.18 5.50
N LEU A 136 -3.57 -0.01 6.38
CA LEU A 136 -3.94 -1.25 7.02
C LEU A 136 -5.21 -1.78 6.37
N ILE A 137 -5.15 -2.95 5.74
CA ILE A 137 -6.29 -3.66 5.12
C ILE A 137 -6.05 -5.17 5.25
N PRO A 138 -7.11 -6.02 5.40
CA PRO A 138 -6.94 -7.47 5.46
C PRO A 138 -6.26 -8.07 4.21
N ASP A 139 -6.56 -7.54 3.03
CA ASP A 139 -6.06 -7.97 1.72
C ASP A 139 -4.79 -7.18 1.36
N ALA A 140 -3.68 -7.88 1.12
CA ALA A 140 -2.39 -7.21 0.89
C ALA A 140 -2.32 -6.51 -0.47
N THR A 141 -2.97 -7.05 -1.50
CA THR A 141 -3.07 -6.43 -2.83
C THR A 141 -3.76 -5.06 -2.74
N ARG A 142 -4.89 -5.01 -2.01
CA ARG A 142 -5.60 -3.75 -1.78
C ARG A 142 -4.82 -2.77 -0.91
N ALA A 143 -4.12 -3.27 0.11
CA ALA A 143 -3.28 -2.42 0.96
C ALA A 143 -2.20 -1.71 0.14
N ASP A 144 -1.53 -2.42 -0.77
CA ASP A 144 -0.52 -1.87 -1.68
C ASP A 144 -1.14 -0.81 -2.62
N ALA A 145 -2.24 -1.17 -3.29
CA ALA A 145 -2.95 -0.26 -4.18
C ALA A 145 -3.45 1.02 -3.48
N PHE A 146 -4.03 0.89 -2.28
CA PHE A 146 -4.59 2.03 -1.55
C PHE A 146 -3.50 2.91 -0.96
N SER A 147 -2.36 2.35 -0.52
CA SER A 147 -1.23 3.15 -0.05
C SER A 147 -0.67 4.03 -1.15
N THR A 148 -0.55 3.48 -2.37
CA THR A 148 -0.09 4.22 -3.55
C THR A 148 -1.12 5.27 -3.99
N ALA A 149 -2.40 4.91 -4.04
CA ALA A 149 -3.47 5.86 -4.40
C ALA A 149 -3.55 7.04 -3.42
N LEU A 150 -3.50 6.78 -2.11
CA LEU A 150 -3.55 7.83 -1.09
C LEU A 150 -2.27 8.69 -1.05
N ALA A 151 -1.12 8.16 -1.46
CA ALA A 151 0.09 8.96 -1.60
C ALA A 151 -0.08 10.06 -2.67
N VAL A 152 -0.88 9.79 -3.72
CA VAL A 152 -1.23 10.74 -4.78
C VAL A 152 -2.39 11.65 -4.36
N LEU A 153 -3.51 11.05 -3.91
CA LEU A 153 -4.76 11.76 -3.64
C LEU A 153 -4.71 12.59 -2.35
N GLY A 154 -3.86 12.21 -1.41
CA GLY A 154 -3.72 12.90 -0.14
C GLY A 154 -4.79 12.56 0.91
N PRO A 155 -4.70 13.24 2.07
CA PRO A 155 -5.48 12.91 3.27
C PRO A 155 -6.99 13.12 3.12
N ASP A 156 -7.43 14.05 2.30
CA ASP A 156 -8.87 14.39 2.15
C ASP A 156 -9.66 13.26 1.45
N HIS A 157 -8.96 12.34 0.77
CA HIS A 157 -9.56 11.18 0.11
C HIS A 157 -9.47 9.90 0.96
N ALA A 158 -8.90 9.96 2.16
CA ALA A 158 -8.67 8.78 2.98
C ALA A 158 -9.98 8.11 3.45
N ASP A 159 -10.86 8.84 4.13
CA ASP A 159 -12.11 8.27 4.63
C ASP A 159 -12.99 7.70 3.48
N PRO A 160 -13.27 8.43 2.36
CA PRO A 160 -14.06 7.87 1.26
C PRO A 160 -13.48 6.61 0.60
N LEU A 161 -12.15 6.47 0.58
CA LEU A 161 -11.50 5.30 0.03
C LEU A 161 -11.56 4.12 1.00
N LEU A 162 -11.26 4.36 2.29
CA LEU A 162 -11.22 3.34 3.34
C LEU A 162 -12.60 2.78 3.69
N ASP A 163 -13.66 3.59 3.61
CA ASP A 163 -15.04 3.17 3.86
C ASP A 163 -15.52 2.04 2.93
N ARG A 164 -14.82 1.83 1.81
CA ARG A 164 -15.08 0.73 0.89
C ARG A 164 -14.59 -0.64 1.41
N VAL A 165 -13.81 -0.66 2.49
CA VAL A 165 -13.20 -1.89 3.01
C VAL A 165 -13.37 -1.96 4.53
N SER A 166 -14.12 -2.95 4.99
CA SER A 166 -14.29 -3.18 6.44
C SER A 166 -12.94 -3.41 7.10
N GLY A 167 -12.71 -2.72 8.20
CA GLY A 167 -11.50 -2.87 8.98
C GLY A 167 -10.28 -2.13 8.44
N ALA A 168 -10.46 -1.31 7.40
CA ALA A 168 -9.37 -0.51 6.86
C ALA A 168 -8.98 0.66 7.78
N GLY A 169 -7.73 1.08 7.67
CA GLY A 169 -7.20 2.27 8.30
C GLY A 169 -6.01 2.82 7.54
N ALA A 170 -5.70 4.10 7.72
CA ALA A 170 -4.51 4.71 7.17
C ALA A 170 -3.83 5.64 8.16
N LEU A 171 -2.51 5.78 8.01
CA LEU A 171 -1.68 6.78 8.68
C LEU A 171 -0.95 7.57 7.59
N ILE A 172 -1.24 8.86 7.47
CA ILE A 172 -0.70 9.73 6.42
C ILE A 172 0.12 10.84 7.05
N LEU A 173 1.39 10.92 6.67
CA LEU A 173 2.29 12.00 7.04
C LEU A 173 2.43 12.96 5.87
N VAL A 174 1.89 14.16 6.02
CA VAL A 174 1.96 15.22 5.01
C VAL A 174 3.24 16.03 5.20
N ALA A 175 3.80 16.51 4.09
CA ALA A 175 4.98 17.38 4.12
C ALA A 175 4.70 18.65 4.93
N GLY A 176 5.60 19.00 5.85
CA GLY A 176 5.47 20.17 6.72
C GLY A 176 4.63 19.95 7.99
N GLU A 177 3.94 18.83 8.15
CA GLU A 177 3.19 18.52 9.38
C GLU A 177 4.07 17.87 10.45
N LYS A 178 3.75 18.17 11.72
CA LYS A 178 4.50 17.62 12.86
C LYS A 178 4.13 16.17 13.18
N SER A 179 2.87 15.78 12.91
CA SER A 179 2.33 14.45 13.23
C SER A 179 1.58 13.86 12.02
N ALA A 180 1.58 12.55 11.94
CA ALA A 180 0.76 11.85 10.95
C ALA A 180 -0.72 11.88 11.34
N ARG A 181 -1.60 11.95 10.34
CA ARG A 181 -3.05 11.89 10.50
C ARG A 181 -3.52 10.44 10.41
N GLY A 182 -4.32 10.00 11.37
CA GLY A 182 -4.91 8.65 11.39
C GLY A 182 -6.34 8.64 10.86
N TYR A 183 -6.68 7.59 10.10
CA TYR A 183 -7.99 7.37 9.48
C TYR A 183 -8.48 5.95 9.74
N GLY A 184 -9.82 5.74 9.71
CA GLY A 184 -10.41 4.43 9.92
C GLY A 184 -9.94 3.77 11.22
N LYS A 185 -9.48 2.53 11.18
CA LYS A 185 -8.92 1.80 12.35
C LYS A 185 -7.63 2.40 12.92
N LEU A 186 -6.97 3.31 12.22
CA LEU A 186 -5.76 3.98 12.67
C LEU A 186 -6.01 5.41 13.20
N LYS A 187 -7.27 5.81 13.41
CA LYS A 187 -7.62 7.01 14.19
C LYS A 187 -6.99 6.92 15.60
N PRO A 188 -6.65 8.06 16.23
CA PRO A 188 -6.12 8.09 17.60
C PRO A 188 -7.04 7.39 18.60
#